data_c2cb54d79bb7482ec8c824ddf5c1c0a0
#
_entry.id   c2cb54d79bb7482ec8c824ddf5c1c0a0
#
_cell.length_a   1.000
_cell.length_b   1.000
_cell.length_c   1.000
_cell.angle_alpha   90.00
_cell.angle_beta   90.00
_cell.angle_gamma   90.00
#
_symmetry.space_group_name_H-M   'P 1'
#
loop_
_entity.id
_entity.type
_entity.pdbx_description
1 polymer ?
#
loop_
_entity_poly.entity_id
_entity_poly.type
_entity_poly.pdbx_seq_one_letter_code
_entity_poly.pdbx_strand_id
1 'polypeptide(L)'
;RTYPHLDMAETGARAFAALQMLMNGVRLHKLCRHLPYIIPLHAQHTGSPPCDAIYADVASIENTPDQWADLGIGFPLSDIYHTGPCLVAYGQDEVTLQQAFDRLYDRICAAESAFESRLWDPNAAVTHAMEEVQPVILADVQDNAGAGAPSDNTDILAALVKAGAARALVGMLDDAATADKAHATGVGGHFEAALGAGTGLPSTPLHARFEVMALSEGCFPFTGEMYAGCIANTGATAWLRIDGSRQIDVVVSSIRCQALDQAVFRHLGIRLEDYAIFSLKSTVHYIADFAALASL
;
A
#
# COMPACT_ATOMS: atom_id res chain seq x y z
N ARG A 1 2.96 -4.16 14.71
CA ARG A 1 2.22 -5.40 14.41
C ARG A 1 1.19 -5.23 13.31
N THR A 2 0.75 -4.02 12.99
CA THR A 2 -0.27 -3.81 11.97
C THR A 2 0.35 -3.49 10.61
N TYR A 3 -0.30 -3.96 9.54
CA TYR A 3 -0.04 -3.57 8.17
C TYR A 3 -1.40 -3.33 7.51
N PRO A 4 -1.78 -2.06 7.28
CA PRO A 4 -1.04 -0.77 7.38
C PRO A 4 -0.50 -0.47 8.80
N HIS A 5 0.52 0.38 8.88
CA HIS A 5 1.26 0.70 10.11
C HIS A 5 0.50 1.69 11.00
N LEU A 6 -0.53 1.22 11.71
CA LEU A 6 -1.40 2.05 12.55
C LEU A 6 -1.03 2.02 14.04
N ASP A 7 -0.24 1.01 14.48
CA ASP A 7 0.13 0.77 15.88
C ASP A 7 1.60 1.12 16.20
N MET A 8 2.18 2.10 15.51
CA MET A 8 3.61 2.44 15.68
C MET A 8 3.94 2.89 17.10
N ALA A 9 3.08 3.69 17.73
CA ALA A 9 3.29 4.19 19.10
C ALA A 9 3.23 3.04 20.12
N GLU A 10 2.24 2.16 20.02
CA GLU A 10 2.06 0.99 20.87
C GLU A 10 3.21 0.00 20.71
N THR A 11 3.64 -0.23 19.46
CA THR A 11 4.80 -1.09 19.16
C THR A 11 6.07 -0.52 19.77
N GLY A 12 6.28 0.80 19.68
CA GLY A 12 7.39 1.49 20.33
C GLY A 12 7.35 1.37 21.86
N ALA A 13 6.18 1.56 22.48
CA ALA A 13 5.99 1.43 23.92
C ALA A 13 6.29 0.01 24.42
N ARG A 14 5.83 -1.03 23.71
CA ARG A 14 6.12 -2.43 24.02
C ARG A 14 7.62 -2.76 23.94
N ALA A 15 8.26 -2.34 22.85
CA ALA A 15 9.70 -2.52 22.66
C ALA A 15 10.48 -1.82 23.77
N PHE A 16 10.08 -0.61 24.17
CA PHE A 16 10.72 0.12 25.24
C PHE A 16 10.55 -0.55 26.61
N ALA A 17 9.39 -1.13 26.91
CA ALA A 17 9.17 -1.89 28.14
C ALA A 17 10.12 -3.09 28.25
N ALA A 18 10.28 -3.86 27.19
CA ALA A 18 11.23 -4.97 27.14
C ALA A 18 12.68 -4.48 27.30
N LEU A 19 13.05 -3.36 26.65
CA LEU A 19 14.36 -2.75 26.79
C LEU A 19 14.64 -2.29 28.23
N GLN A 20 13.68 -1.67 28.93
CA GLN A 20 13.85 -1.28 30.33
C GLN A 20 14.15 -2.48 31.24
N MET A 21 13.51 -3.62 31.01
CA MET A 21 13.81 -4.84 31.77
C MET A 21 15.26 -5.28 31.57
N LEU A 22 15.73 -5.31 30.33
CA LEU A 22 17.12 -5.63 30.02
C LEU A 22 18.09 -4.65 30.69
N MET A 23 17.80 -3.35 30.66
CA MET A 23 18.62 -2.31 31.32
C MET A 23 18.64 -2.48 32.85
N ASN A 24 17.57 -2.98 33.45
CA ASN A 24 17.49 -3.30 34.87
C ASN A 24 18.14 -4.64 35.25
N GLY A 25 18.83 -5.29 34.29
CA GLY A 25 19.57 -6.53 34.53
C GLY A 25 18.72 -7.80 34.48
N VAL A 26 17.46 -7.71 34.05
CA VAL A 26 16.61 -8.89 33.84
C VAL A 26 17.16 -9.67 32.64
N ARG A 27 17.30 -10.97 32.80
CA ARG A 27 17.70 -11.86 31.71
C ARG A 27 16.45 -12.35 30.98
N LEU A 28 16.42 -12.15 29.68
CA LEU A 28 15.38 -12.68 28.79
C LEU A 28 15.96 -13.76 27.88
N HIS A 29 15.30 -14.90 27.82
CA HIS A 29 15.52 -15.88 26.77
C HIS A 29 14.99 -15.34 25.46
N LYS A 30 15.67 -15.64 24.36
CA LYS A 30 15.28 -15.24 23.00
C LYS A 30 15.09 -16.47 22.13
N LEU A 31 13.95 -16.54 21.47
CA LEU A 31 13.68 -17.51 20.41
C LEU A 31 13.48 -16.77 19.10
N CYS A 32 14.00 -17.33 18.01
CA CYS A 32 13.89 -16.76 16.68
C CYS A 32 13.92 -17.88 15.66
N ARG A 33 12.92 -17.93 14.77
CA ARG A 33 12.86 -18.96 13.73
C ARG A 33 12.20 -18.39 12.47
N HIS A 34 12.88 -18.59 11.32
CA HIS A 34 12.30 -18.27 10.03
C HIS A 34 11.25 -19.32 9.63
N LEU A 35 10.20 -18.87 8.96
CA LEU A 35 9.24 -19.76 8.34
C LEU A 35 9.80 -20.28 7.00
N PRO A 36 9.39 -21.48 6.56
CA PRO A 36 9.94 -22.12 5.37
C PRO A 36 9.27 -21.66 4.05
N TYR A 37 8.54 -20.53 4.06
CA TYR A 37 7.83 -19.99 2.89
C TYR A 37 7.87 -18.46 2.86
N ILE A 38 7.41 -17.90 1.75
CA ILE A 38 7.33 -16.46 1.51
C ILE A 38 5.85 -16.08 1.39
N ILE A 39 5.47 -14.95 1.96
CA ILE A 39 4.11 -14.42 1.89
C ILE A 39 4.08 -13.28 0.88
N PRO A 40 3.26 -13.33 -0.18
CA PRO A 40 3.10 -12.22 -1.11
C PRO A 40 2.68 -10.94 -0.39
N LEU A 41 3.24 -9.78 -0.78
CA LEU A 41 3.04 -8.51 -0.08
C LEU A 41 1.55 -8.13 0.04
N HIS A 42 0.75 -8.39 -0.98
CA HIS A 42 -0.69 -8.11 -0.98
C HIS A 42 -1.51 -9.04 -0.09
N ALA A 43 -0.95 -10.19 0.34
CA ALA A 43 -1.57 -11.11 1.30
C ALA A 43 -1.18 -10.82 2.75
N GLN A 44 -0.45 -9.72 3.01
CA GLN A 44 0.09 -9.41 4.32
C GLN A 44 -0.79 -8.45 5.16
N HIS A 45 -2.01 -8.10 4.70
CA HIS A 45 -2.90 -7.23 5.45
C HIS A 45 -3.29 -7.86 6.79
N THR A 46 -2.89 -7.22 7.89
CA THR A 46 -3.06 -7.79 9.24
C THR A 46 -4.49 -7.71 9.77
N GLY A 47 -5.37 -7.00 9.10
CA GLY A 47 -6.81 -6.95 9.40
C GLY A 47 -7.65 -7.95 8.60
N SER A 48 -7.04 -8.83 7.80
CA SER A 48 -7.72 -9.82 6.96
C SER A 48 -7.19 -11.23 7.20
N PRO A 49 -8.02 -12.28 6.96
CA PRO A 49 -7.55 -13.65 7.03
C PRO A 49 -6.41 -13.93 6.02
N PRO A 50 -5.42 -14.76 6.39
CA PRO A 50 -5.24 -15.43 7.68
C PRO A 50 -4.46 -14.59 8.71
N CYS A 51 -3.98 -13.38 8.33
CA CYS A 51 -3.12 -12.57 9.18
C CYS A 51 -3.81 -12.12 10.46
N ASP A 52 -5.09 -11.76 10.43
CA ASP A 52 -5.86 -11.32 11.60
C ASP A 52 -5.81 -12.33 12.75
N ALA A 53 -6.08 -13.59 12.46
CA ALA A 53 -6.02 -14.67 13.42
C ALA A 53 -4.58 -14.95 13.90
N ILE A 54 -3.60 -14.94 12.98
CA ILE A 54 -2.19 -15.16 13.30
C ILE A 54 -1.68 -14.06 14.23
N TYR A 55 -1.95 -12.79 13.93
CA TYR A 55 -1.48 -11.67 14.77
C TYR A 55 -2.22 -11.59 16.11
N ALA A 56 -3.48 -12.06 16.19
CA ALA A 56 -4.16 -12.25 17.47
C ALA A 56 -3.46 -13.31 18.34
N ASP A 57 -3.01 -14.41 17.74
CA ASP A 57 -2.23 -15.43 18.45
C ASP A 57 -0.85 -14.93 18.87
N VAL A 58 -0.14 -14.19 18.01
CA VAL A 58 1.12 -13.54 18.37
C VAL A 58 0.92 -12.62 19.58
N ALA A 59 -0.16 -11.84 19.58
CA ALA A 59 -0.49 -10.97 20.70
C ALA A 59 -0.82 -11.76 21.98
N SER A 60 -1.39 -12.95 21.86
CA SER A 60 -1.79 -13.76 23.02
C SER A 60 -0.61 -14.26 23.88
N ILE A 61 0.59 -14.33 23.32
CA ILE A 61 1.81 -14.68 24.09
C ILE A 61 2.03 -13.65 25.20
N GLU A 62 1.71 -12.38 24.97
CA GLU A 62 1.86 -11.28 25.94
C GLU A 62 0.82 -11.33 27.08
N ASN A 63 -0.17 -12.22 27.02
CA ASN A 63 -1.06 -12.50 28.17
C ASN A 63 -0.31 -13.22 29.31
N THR A 64 0.86 -13.82 29.02
CA THR A 64 1.77 -14.31 30.04
C THR A 64 2.70 -13.17 30.45
N PRO A 65 2.78 -12.84 31.75
CA PRO A 65 3.68 -11.79 32.22
C PRO A 65 5.12 -11.98 31.73
N ASP A 66 5.76 -10.88 31.36
CA ASP A 66 7.18 -10.85 30.94
C ASP A 66 7.49 -11.70 29.71
N GLN A 67 6.51 -11.89 28.84
CA GLN A 67 6.69 -12.49 27.52
C GLN A 67 6.29 -11.49 26.41
N TRP A 68 7.05 -11.52 25.32
CA TRP A 68 6.81 -10.73 24.11
C TRP A 68 7.00 -11.61 22.88
N ALA A 69 6.21 -11.37 21.86
CA ALA A 69 6.39 -11.99 20.56
C ALA A 69 6.06 -11.01 19.43
N ASP A 70 6.79 -11.16 18.32
CA ASP A 70 6.48 -10.46 17.08
C ASP A 70 6.72 -11.39 15.89
N LEU A 71 5.87 -11.25 14.87
CA LEU A 71 6.04 -11.88 13.57
C LEU A 71 6.43 -10.81 12.57
N GLY A 72 7.69 -10.81 12.15
CA GLY A 72 8.12 -10.07 10.97
C GLY A 72 7.67 -10.84 9.74
N ILE A 73 6.74 -10.28 8.98
CA ILE A 73 6.08 -11.02 7.88
C ILE A 73 6.94 -11.09 6.60
N GLY A 74 8.07 -10.37 6.58
CA GLY A 74 9.03 -10.37 5.48
C GLY A 74 8.69 -9.38 4.36
N PHE A 75 9.66 -9.21 3.44
CA PHE A 75 9.51 -8.37 2.26
C PHE A 75 10.07 -9.11 1.04
N PRO A 76 9.25 -9.98 0.39
CA PRO A 76 9.73 -10.90 -0.64
C PRO A 76 10.33 -10.21 -1.87
N LEU A 77 10.01 -8.93 -2.12
CA LEU A 77 10.56 -8.15 -3.22
C LEU A 77 12.03 -7.78 -3.06
N SER A 78 12.60 -7.93 -1.86
CA SER A 78 14.00 -7.59 -1.59
C SER A 78 15.02 -8.58 -2.15
N ASP A 79 14.59 -9.77 -2.59
CA ASP A 79 15.42 -10.82 -3.19
C ASP A 79 16.72 -11.11 -2.40
N ILE A 80 16.58 -11.26 -1.07
CA ILE A 80 17.67 -11.65 -0.17
C ILE A 80 17.34 -12.98 0.50
N TYR A 81 18.38 -13.72 0.98
CA TYR A 81 18.22 -15.05 1.53
C TYR A 81 17.22 -15.13 2.69
N HIS A 82 17.19 -14.11 3.55
CA HIS A 82 16.30 -14.02 4.72
C HIS A 82 15.10 -13.09 4.50
N THR A 83 14.53 -13.05 3.30
CA THR A 83 13.41 -12.17 2.97
C THR A 83 12.06 -12.63 3.54
N GLY A 84 11.94 -13.91 3.92
CA GLY A 84 10.70 -14.53 4.41
C GLY A 84 10.33 -14.16 5.84
N PRO A 85 9.16 -14.64 6.30
CA PRO A 85 8.69 -14.36 7.65
C PRO A 85 9.60 -14.92 8.73
N CYS A 86 9.64 -14.22 9.87
CA CYS A 86 10.41 -14.63 11.03
C CYS A 86 9.62 -14.38 12.32
N LEU A 87 9.40 -15.45 13.10
CA LEU A 87 8.81 -15.36 14.43
C LEU A 87 9.92 -15.14 15.45
N VAL A 88 9.76 -14.14 16.30
CA VAL A 88 10.69 -13.80 17.40
C VAL A 88 9.90 -13.73 18.69
N ALA A 89 10.42 -14.30 19.76
CA ALA A 89 9.84 -14.18 21.09
C ALA A 89 10.91 -14.01 22.19
N TYR A 90 10.52 -13.36 23.25
CA TYR A 90 11.34 -13.10 24.44
C TYR A 90 10.55 -13.44 25.69
N GLY A 91 11.20 -13.94 26.73
CA GLY A 91 10.57 -14.18 28.05
C GLY A 91 11.57 -14.60 29.11
N GLN A 92 11.17 -14.52 30.39
CA GLN A 92 12.01 -14.90 31.51
C GLN A 92 12.02 -16.41 31.73
N ASP A 93 10.90 -17.10 31.55
CA ASP A 93 10.79 -18.54 31.69
C ASP A 93 10.98 -19.22 30.34
N GLU A 94 12.09 -19.94 30.19
CA GLU A 94 12.48 -20.58 28.92
C GLU A 94 11.50 -21.68 28.51
N VAL A 95 10.98 -22.44 29.47
CA VAL A 95 10.14 -23.62 29.17
C VAL A 95 8.76 -23.18 28.66
N THR A 96 8.13 -22.26 29.35
CA THR A 96 6.81 -21.73 28.93
C THR A 96 6.92 -20.96 27.62
N LEU A 97 8.00 -20.17 27.45
CA LEU A 97 8.26 -19.45 26.20
C LEU A 97 8.42 -20.41 25.03
N GLN A 98 9.24 -21.47 25.21
CA GLN A 98 9.47 -22.46 24.15
C GLN A 98 8.18 -23.17 23.73
N GLN A 99 7.34 -23.57 24.69
CA GLN A 99 6.08 -24.22 24.40
C GLN A 99 5.09 -23.30 23.66
N ALA A 100 5.02 -22.03 24.05
CA ALA A 100 4.17 -21.05 23.38
C ALA A 100 4.67 -20.76 21.97
N PHE A 101 5.97 -20.59 21.81
CA PHE A 101 6.64 -20.33 20.54
C PHE A 101 6.44 -21.48 19.54
N ASP A 102 6.66 -22.73 19.96
CA ASP A 102 6.53 -23.88 19.06
C ASP A 102 5.08 -24.06 18.60
N ARG A 103 4.09 -23.93 19.48
CA ARG A 103 2.67 -23.96 19.10
C ARG A 103 2.32 -22.90 18.07
N LEU A 104 2.79 -21.67 18.28
CA LEU A 104 2.54 -20.56 17.39
C LEU A 104 3.24 -20.77 16.03
N TYR A 105 4.51 -21.18 16.06
CA TYR A 105 5.28 -21.48 14.86
C TYR A 105 4.60 -22.54 13.99
N ASP A 106 4.19 -23.67 14.60
CA ASP A 106 3.52 -24.76 13.88
C ASP A 106 2.19 -24.31 13.27
N ARG A 107 1.44 -23.47 13.99
CA ARG A 107 0.18 -22.90 13.48
C ARG A 107 0.41 -21.96 12.30
N ILE A 108 1.43 -21.12 12.36
CA ILE A 108 1.77 -20.22 11.25
C ILE A 108 2.25 -21.05 10.05
N CYS A 109 3.05 -22.08 10.25
CA CYS A 109 3.47 -22.99 9.18
C CYS A 109 2.27 -23.69 8.52
N ALA A 110 1.29 -24.11 9.30
CA ALA A 110 0.09 -24.75 8.77
C ALA A 110 -0.83 -23.79 7.97
N ALA A 111 -0.65 -22.48 8.10
CA ALA A 111 -1.43 -21.47 7.40
C ALA A 111 -0.87 -21.13 6.00
N GLU A 112 0.22 -21.75 5.54
CA GLU A 112 0.89 -21.39 4.27
C GLU A 112 -0.08 -21.29 3.09
N SER A 113 -0.92 -22.32 2.89
CA SER A 113 -1.87 -22.35 1.78
C SER A 113 -2.99 -21.30 1.87
N ALA A 114 -3.24 -20.76 3.06
CA ALA A 114 -4.24 -19.71 3.25
C ALA A 114 -3.76 -18.33 2.76
N PHE A 115 -2.46 -18.16 2.52
CA PHE A 115 -1.90 -16.96 1.91
C PHE A 115 -1.95 -16.96 0.38
N GLU A 116 -2.49 -18.00 -0.23
CA GLU A 116 -2.68 -18.02 -1.68
C GLU A 116 -3.67 -16.93 -2.08
N SER A 117 -3.21 -15.99 -2.91
CA SER A 117 -4.07 -14.98 -3.49
C SER A 117 -3.77 -14.84 -4.98
N ARG A 118 -4.83 -14.68 -5.77
CA ARG A 118 -4.73 -14.44 -7.21
C ARG A 118 -4.90 -12.96 -7.48
N LEU A 119 -3.95 -12.41 -8.22
CA LEU A 119 -4.11 -11.08 -8.79
C LEU A 119 -4.99 -11.16 -10.03
N TRP A 120 -5.82 -10.15 -10.20
CA TRP A 120 -6.65 -10.01 -11.38
C TRP A 120 -5.83 -9.49 -12.57
N ASP A 121 -6.17 -9.94 -13.78
CA ASP A 121 -5.75 -9.26 -15.00
C ASP A 121 -6.40 -7.85 -15.05
N PRO A 122 -5.68 -6.81 -15.50
CA PRO A 122 -6.21 -5.45 -15.51
C PRO A 122 -7.55 -5.28 -16.26
N ASN A 123 -7.73 -5.96 -17.40
CA ASN A 123 -9.00 -5.88 -18.14
C ASN A 123 -10.15 -6.56 -17.39
N ALA A 124 -9.88 -7.71 -16.78
CA ALA A 124 -10.86 -8.42 -15.96
C ALA A 124 -11.25 -7.63 -14.71
N ALA A 125 -10.27 -7.03 -14.02
CA ALA A 125 -10.51 -6.18 -12.86
C ALA A 125 -11.36 -4.95 -13.19
N VAL A 126 -11.06 -4.27 -14.30
CA VAL A 126 -11.83 -3.12 -14.78
C VAL A 126 -13.26 -3.54 -15.17
N THR A 127 -13.42 -4.67 -15.86
CA THR A 127 -14.76 -5.18 -16.23
C THR A 127 -15.58 -5.43 -14.97
N HIS A 128 -15.03 -6.11 -13.98
CA HIS A 128 -15.70 -6.35 -12.70
C HIS A 128 -16.06 -5.05 -11.98
N ALA A 129 -15.12 -4.09 -11.89
CA ALA A 129 -15.36 -2.81 -11.24
C ALA A 129 -16.49 -1.99 -11.90
N MET A 130 -16.68 -2.12 -13.23
CA MET A 130 -17.76 -1.45 -13.95
C MET A 130 -19.15 -2.07 -13.73
N GLU A 131 -19.21 -3.32 -13.25
CA GLU A 131 -20.45 -4.02 -12.92
C GLU A 131 -20.93 -3.73 -11.49
N GLU A 132 -20.06 -3.23 -10.63
CA GLU A 132 -20.36 -2.95 -9.23
C GLU A 132 -21.18 -1.67 -9.06
N VAL A 133 -22.09 -1.68 -8.08
CA VAL A 133 -22.96 -0.53 -7.75
C VAL A 133 -22.24 0.46 -6.82
N GLN A 134 -21.43 -0.04 -5.91
CA GLN A 134 -20.63 0.77 -4.98
C GLN A 134 -19.31 1.19 -5.62
N PRO A 135 -18.71 2.31 -5.19
CA PRO A 135 -17.35 2.62 -5.62
C PRO A 135 -16.37 1.48 -5.33
N VAL A 136 -15.45 1.22 -6.26
CA VAL A 136 -14.47 0.12 -6.18
C VAL A 136 -13.05 0.67 -6.20
N ILE A 137 -12.17 0.06 -5.41
CA ILE A 137 -10.74 0.31 -5.46
C ILE A 137 -10.03 -0.85 -6.15
N LEU A 138 -9.32 -0.55 -7.21
CA LEU A 138 -8.36 -1.42 -7.88
C LEU A 138 -6.97 -1.10 -7.35
N ALA A 139 -6.45 -1.94 -6.46
CA ALA A 139 -5.10 -1.82 -5.94
C ALA A 139 -4.07 -2.24 -6.99
N ASP A 140 -3.26 -1.30 -7.48
CA ASP A 140 -2.13 -1.62 -8.36
C ASP A 140 -0.94 -2.08 -7.51
N VAL A 141 -0.97 -3.37 -7.17
CA VAL A 141 -0.03 -3.97 -6.21
C VAL A 141 1.36 -4.18 -6.80
N GLN A 142 1.47 -4.32 -8.13
CA GLN A 142 2.75 -4.56 -8.80
C GLN A 142 3.54 -3.27 -9.02
N ASP A 143 2.86 -2.13 -9.11
CA ASP A 143 3.51 -0.83 -9.33
C ASP A 143 3.33 0.12 -8.14
N ASN A 144 3.58 -0.40 -6.94
CA ASN A 144 3.47 0.31 -5.68
C ASN A 144 4.77 1.05 -5.32
N ALA A 145 4.74 2.38 -5.31
CA ALA A 145 5.86 3.23 -4.89
C ALA A 145 6.41 2.88 -3.49
N GLY A 146 5.53 2.55 -2.55
CA GLY A 146 5.91 2.18 -1.19
C GLY A 146 6.64 0.83 -1.09
N ALA A 147 6.55 0.00 -2.12
CA ALA A 147 7.30 -1.25 -2.26
C ALA A 147 8.55 -1.12 -3.15
N GLY A 148 8.88 0.10 -3.60
CA GLY A 148 10.05 0.37 -4.42
C GLY A 148 9.80 0.32 -5.92
N ALA A 149 8.57 0.08 -6.38
CA ALA A 149 8.22 0.12 -7.79
C ALA A 149 8.24 1.58 -8.34
N PRO A 150 8.38 1.75 -9.65
CA PRO A 150 8.48 3.07 -10.27
C PRO A 150 7.20 3.91 -10.20
N SER A 151 6.03 3.28 -10.11
CA SER A 151 4.71 3.94 -10.18
C SER A 151 4.40 4.60 -11.53
N ASP A 152 4.94 4.09 -12.61
CA ASP A 152 4.78 4.61 -13.96
C ASP A 152 4.06 3.65 -14.94
N ASN A 153 3.58 2.48 -14.47
CA ASN A 153 2.79 1.55 -15.26
C ASN A 153 1.38 2.11 -15.53
N THR A 154 0.92 1.97 -16.77
CA THR A 154 -0.36 2.50 -17.24
C THR A 154 -1.38 1.42 -17.62
N ASP A 155 -1.13 0.15 -17.34
CA ASP A 155 -1.97 -0.96 -17.82
C ASP A 155 -3.42 -0.86 -17.34
N ILE A 156 -3.65 -0.53 -16.06
CA ILE A 156 -5.01 -0.34 -15.53
C ILE A 156 -5.66 0.89 -16.16
N LEU A 157 -4.93 2.00 -16.32
CA LEU A 157 -5.45 3.21 -16.97
C LEU A 157 -5.81 2.92 -18.44
N ALA A 158 -4.98 2.18 -19.16
CA ALA A 158 -5.25 1.76 -20.53
C ALA A 158 -6.49 0.84 -20.60
N ALA A 159 -6.66 -0.07 -19.64
CA ALA A 159 -7.84 -0.93 -19.55
C ALA A 159 -9.12 -0.11 -19.29
N LEU A 160 -9.09 0.90 -18.41
CA LEU A 160 -10.22 1.82 -18.16
C LEU A 160 -10.62 2.57 -19.43
N VAL A 161 -9.63 3.11 -20.17
CA VAL A 161 -9.88 3.82 -21.44
C VAL A 161 -10.48 2.88 -22.48
N LYS A 162 -9.90 1.71 -22.66
CA LYS A 162 -10.35 0.68 -23.62
C LYS A 162 -11.77 0.21 -23.33
N ALA A 163 -12.12 0.04 -22.07
CA ALA A 163 -13.45 -0.37 -21.63
C ALA A 163 -14.50 0.77 -21.69
N GLY A 164 -14.07 2.02 -21.92
CA GLY A 164 -14.96 3.18 -21.87
C GLY A 164 -15.53 3.42 -20.46
N ALA A 165 -14.74 3.15 -19.43
CA ALA A 165 -15.13 3.37 -18.04
C ALA A 165 -15.55 4.83 -17.79
N ALA A 166 -16.33 5.02 -16.75
CA ALA A 166 -16.78 6.35 -16.36
C ALA A 166 -16.45 6.63 -14.90
N ARG A 167 -16.16 7.90 -14.58
CA ARG A 167 -15.92 8.35 -13.21
C ARG A 167 -14.79 7.55 -12.55
N ALA A 168 -13.66 7.39 -13.28
CA ALA A 168 -12.46 6.69 -12.80
C ALA A 168 -11.36 7.69 -12.45
N LEU A 169 -10.66 7.44 -11.33
CA LEU A 169 -9.51 8.21 -10.86
C LEU A 169 -8.32 7.27 -10.68
N VAL A 170 -7.21 7.59 -11.32
CA VAL A 170 -5.96 6.82 -11.26
C VAL A 170 -4.86 7.66 -10.61
N GLY A 171 -4.11 7.08 -9.70
CA GLY A 171 -2.96 7.78 -9.11
C GLY A 171 -2.23 6.99 -8.00
N MET A 172 -1.06 7.50 -7.64
CA MET A 172 -0.36 8.59 -8.35
C MET A 172 0.63 7.97 -9.34
N LEU A 173 0.68 8.49 -10.55
CA LEU A 173 1.72 8.13 -11.49
C LEU A 173 2.94 9.05 -11.33
N ASP A 174 4.12 8.44 -11.31
CA ASP A 174 5.40 9.15 -11.38
C ASP A 174 5.77 9.40 -12.85
N ASP A 175 5.54 10.62 -13.32
CA ASP A 175 5.90 11.06 -14.67
C ASP A 175 6.22 12.56 -14.66
N ALA A 176 7.48 12.88 -14.35
CA ALA A 176 7.95 14.25 -14.26
C ALA A 176 7.78 15.02 -15.58
N ALA A 177 8.01 14.36 -16.72
CA ALA A 177 7.91 15.00 -18.02
C ALA A 177 6.46 15.42 -18.34
N THR A 178 5.50 14.57 -18.02
CA THR A 178 4.07 14.89 -18.17
C THR A 178 3.60 15.94 -17.17
N ALA A 179 4.08 15.89 -15.91
CA ALA A 179 3.81 16.91 -14.90
C ALA A 179 4.33 18.30 -15.32
N ASP A 180 5.59 18.38 -15.76
CA ASP A 180 6.20 19.63 -16.25
C ASP A 180 5.44 20.19 -17.46
N LYS A 181 5.03 19.32 -18.38
CA LYS A 181 4.25 19.72 -19.55
C LYS A 181 2.88 20.27 -19.18
N ALA A 182 2.21 19.68 -18.17
CA ALA A 182 0.96 20.18 -17.63
C ALA A 182 1.14 21.58 -17.01
N HIS A 183 2.21 21.79 -16.22
CA HIS A 183 2.52 23.09 -15.63
C HIS A 183 2.82 24.15 -16.70
N ALA A 184 3.54 23.80 -17.76
CA ALA A 184 3.79 24.70 -18.87
C ALA A 184 2.53 25.04 -19.68
N THR A 185 1.56 24.11 -19.74
CA THR A 185 0.29 24.29 -20.45
C THR A 185 -0.69 25.15 -19.67
N GLY A 186 -0.74 25.03 -18.35
CA GLY A 186 -1.67 25.75 -17.46
C GLY A 186 -3.07 25.14 -17.38
N VAL A 187 -3.79 25.49 -16.31
CA VAL A 187 -5.14 25.00 -16.04
C VAL A 187 -6.11 25.38 -17.16
N GLY A 188 -6.96 24.42 -17.58
CA GLY A 188 -7.88 24.53 -18.70
C GLY A 188 -7.23 24.35 -20.08
N GLY A 189 -5.92 24.24 -20.13
CA GLY A 189 -5.19 23.97 -21.36
C GLY A 189 -5.16 22.48 -21.70
N HIS A 190 -4.90 22.18 -22.98
CA HIS A 190 -4.84 20.80 -23.49
C HIS A 190 -3.47 20.49 -24.09
N PHE A 191 -2.99 19.27 -23.92
CA PHE A 191 -1.76 18.81 -24.52
C PHE A 191 -1.79 17.30 -24.80
N GLU A 192 -0.93 16.84 -25.71
CA GLU A 192 -0.72 15.42 -25.98
C GLU A 192 0.53 14.94 -25.25
N ALA A 193 0.47 13.74 -24.67
CA ALA A 193 1.63 13.09 -24.06
C ALA A 193 1.55 11.56 -24.23
N ALA A 194 2.72 10.94 -24.10
CA ALA A 194 2.89 9.51 -23.87
C ALA A 194 3.11 9.33 -22.37
N LEU A 195 2.05 9.06 -21.62
CA LEU A 195 2.06 8.98 -20.17
C LEU A 195 2.66 7.66 -19.69
N GLY A 196 3.55 7.74 -18.69
CA GLY A 196 4.13 6.59 -18.01
C GLY A 196 5.21 5.84 -18.80
N ALA A 197 5.59 4.65 -18.33
CA ALA A 197 6.62 3.78 -18.91
C ALA A 197 8.01 4.45 -19.07
N GLY A 198 8.33 5.42 -18.24
CA GLY A 198 9.59 6.18 -18.28
C GLY A 198 10.80 5.40 -17.77
N THR A 199 10.61 4.37 -16.96
CA THR A 199 11.69 3.61 -16.30
C THR A 199 12.26 2.47 -17.13
N GLY A 200 11.67 2.16 -18.30
CA GLY A 200 12.10 1.05 -19.16
C GLY A 200 11.70 -0.33 -18.67
N LEU A 201 10.91 -0.44 -17.61
CA LEU A 201 10.28 -1.68 -17.21
C LEU A 201 9.16 -2.06 -18.20
N PRO A 202 8.75 -3.35 -18.29
CA PRO A 202 7.71 -3.78 -19.19
C PRO A 202 6.39 -3.04 -18.93
N SER A 203 6.13 -2.00 -19.67
CA SER A 203 4.91 -1.19 -19.67
C SER A 203 4.80 -0.49 -21.02
N THR A 204 3.59 -0.14 -21.43
CA THR A 204 3.35 0.60 -22.68
C THR A 204 2.84 1.99 -22.32
N PRO A 205 3.51 3.07 -22.79
CA PRO A 205 3.02 4.42 -22.53
C PRO A 205 1.60 4.61 -23.06
N LEU A 206 0.75 5.28 -22.30
CA LEU A 206 -0.58 5.67 -22.77
C LEU A 206 -0.49 6.96 -23.57
N HIS A 207 -0.66 6.86 -24.89
CA HIS A 207 -0.76 8.04 -25.76
C HIS A 207 -2.17 8.62 -25.69
N ALA A 208 -2.31 9.82 -25.16
CA ALA A 208 -3.60 10.49 -25.08
C ALA A 208 -3.43 12.03 -25.12
N ARG A 209 -4.55 12.71 -25.37
CA ARG A 209 -4.68 14.14 -25.16
C ARG A 209 -5.32 14.35 -23.80
N PHE A 210 -4.80 15.31 -23.05
CA PHE A 210 -5.20 15.61 -21.68
C PHE A 210 -5.63 17.07 -21.54
N GLU A 211 -6.67 17.29 -20.74
CA GLU A 211 -7.03 18.59 -20.19
C GLU A 211 -6.40 18.74 -18.80
N VAL A 212 -5.79 19.90 -18.51
CA VAL A 212 -5.25 20.22 -17.19
C VAL A 212 -6.37 20.73 -16.29
N MET A 213 -6.79 19.93 -15.31
CA MET A 213 -7.86 20.26 -14.38
C MET A 213 -7.38 21.12 -13.20
N ALA A 214 -6.23 20.77 -12.63
CA ALA A 214 -5.57 21.52 -11.56
C ALA A 214 -4.08 21.23 -11.51
N LEU A 215 -3.32 22.16 -10.88
CA LEU A 215 -1.88 22.09 -10.70
C LEU A 215 -1.53 22.35 -9.23
N SER A 216 -0.43 21.76 -8.77
CA SER A 216 0.10 21.97 -7.42
C SER A 216 1.61 21.81 -7.42
N GLU A 217 2.29 22.52 -6.50
CA GLU A 217 3.71 22.31 -6.19
C GLU A 217 3.96 21.07 -5.34
N GLY A 218 2.92 20.32 -5.01
CA GLY A 218 2.98 19.02 -4.34
C GLY A 218 3.34 19.04 -2.87
N CYS A 219 3.28 20.19 -2.21
CA CYS A 219 3.49 20.30 -0.77
C CYS A 219 2.14 20.38 -0.02
N PHE A 220 1.80 19.35 0.73
CA PHE A 220 0.55 19.29 1.49
C PHE A 220 0.68 18.40 2.74
N PRO A 221 -0.10 18.64 3.81
CA PRO A 221 -0.11 17.75 4.97
C PRO A 221 -0.87 16.47 4.65
N PHE A 222 -0.34 15.32 5.11
CA PHE A 222 -1.12 14.10 5.20
C PHE A 222 -2.19 14.22 6.29
N THR A 223 -3.37 13.66 6.04
CA THR A 223 -4.55 13.73 6.92
C THR A 223 -4.96 12.37 7.48
N GLY A 224 -4.57 11.28 6.85
CA GLY A 224 -4.83 9.91 7.30
C GLY A 224 -3.95 9.49 8.47
N GLU A 225 -4.35 8.43 9.17
CA GLU A 225 -3.72 8.00 10.43
C GLU A 225 -2.24 7.65 10.32
N MET A 226 -1.79 7.09 9.18
CA MET A 226 -0.41 6.61 9.04
C MET A 226 0.64 7.73 9.12
N TYR A 227 0.37 8.87 8.52
CA TYR A 227 1.32 9.98 8.41
C TYR A 227 0.73 11.31 8.86
N ALA A 228 -0.29 11.29 9.73
CA ALA A 228 -0.93 12.49 10.23
C ALA A 228 0.10 13.54 10.71
N GLY A 229 -0.01 14.74 10.14
CA GLY A 229 0.88 15.85 10.46
C GLY A 229 2.23 15.86 9.74
N CYS A 230 2.60 14.82 9.01
CA CYS A 230 3.75 14.86 8.11
C CYS A 230 3.39 15.64 6.84
N ILE A 231 4.39 16.30 6.26
CA ILE A 231 4.23 17.04 4.99
C ILE A 231 4.71 16.16 3.84
N ALA A 232 3.82 15.93 2.87
CA ALA A 232 4.19 15.32 1.59
C ALA A 232 4.96 16.32 0.72
N ASN A 233 5.81 15.76 -0.15
CA ASN A 233 6.39 16.49 -1.26
C ASN A 233 6.35 15.60 -2.50
N THR A 234 5.45 15.91 -3.42
CA THR A 234 5.26 15.20 -4.69
C THR A 234 5.81 15.98 -5.89
N GLY A 235 6.45 17.14 -5.63
CA GLY A 235 6.96 18.04 -6.66
C GLY A 235 5.85 18.57 -7.56
N ALA A 236 6.19 18.99 -8.78
CA ALA A 236 5.19 19.41 -9.76
C ALA A 236 4.13 18.31 -9.91
N THR A 237 2.89 18.63 -9.58
CA THR A 237 1.78 17.69 -9.57
C THR A 237 0.61 18.22 -10.37
N ALA A 238 -0.03 17.37 -11.17
CA ALA A 238 -1.14 17.78 -12.03
C ALA A 238 -2.29 16.75 -11.94
N TRP A 239 -3.52 17.27 -11.85
CA TRP A 239 -4.74 16.52 -12.13
C TRP A 239 -5.09 16.71 -13.60
N LEU A 240 -5.12 15.61 -14.32
CA LEU A 240 -5.35 15.54 -15.76
C LEU A 240 -6.63 14.75 -16.05
N ARG A 241 -7.40 15.20 -17.04
CA ARG A 241 -8.52 14.45 -17.61
C ARG A 241 -8.19 13.99 -19.01
N ILE A 242 -8.48 12.76 -19.33
CA ILE A 242 -8.33 12.24 -20.71
C ILE A 242 -9.45 12.80 -21.58
N ASP A 243 -9.08 13.50 -22.65
CA ASP A 243 -10.02 14.10 -23.61
C ASP A 243 -10.95 13.05 -24.22
N GLY A 244 -12.23 13.39 -24.34
CA GLY A 244 -13.24 12.52 -24.90
C GLY A 244 -13.63 11.32 -24.01
N SER A 245 -13.03 11.17 -22.84
CA SER A 245 -13.42 10.14 -21.87
C SER A 245 -14.71 10.53 -21.14
N ARG A 246 -15.29 9.54 -20.45
CA ARG A 246 -16.44 9.73 -19.56
C ARG A 246 -15.98 10.02 -18.13
N GLN A 247 -15.09 11.01 -17.96
CA GLN A 247 -14.41 11.33 -16.69
C GLN A 247 -13.45 10.20 -16.26
N ILE A 248 -12.41 10.00 -17.06
CA ILE A 248 -11.23 9.22 -16.65
C ILE A 248 -10.13 10.23 -16.34
N ASP A 249 -9.79 10.32 -15.08
CA ASP A 249 -8.87 11.29 -14.54
C ASP A 249 -7.60 10.59 -14.00
N VAL A 250 -6.48 11.25 -14.11
CA VAL A 250 -5.20 10.75 -13.59
C VAL A 250 -4.46 11.86 -12.86
N VAL A 251 -3.84 11.52 -11.73
CA VAL A 251 -2.92 12.41 -11.04
C VAL A 251 -1.50 11.97 -11.32
N VAL A 252 -0.70 12.89 -11.84
CA VAL A 252 0.73 12.70 -12.13
C VAL A 252 1.57 13.60 -11.25
N SER A 253 2.77 13.16 -10.90
CA SER A 253 3.71 13.89 -10.06
C SER A 253 5.15 13.75 -10.57
N SER A 254 6.00 14.72 -10.24
CA SER A 254 7.42 14.69 -10.59
C SER A 254 8.30 14.05 -9.52
N ILE A 255 7.75 13.79 -8.34
CA ILE A 255 8.38 13.03 -7.27
C ILE A 255 7.44 11.89 -6.88
N ARG A 256 7.95 10.68 -6.90
CA ARG A 256 7.20 9.46 -6.63
C ARG A 256 6.61 9.46 -5.23
N CYS A 257 5.31 9.18 -5.13
CA CYS A 257 4.56 9.07 -3.89
C CYS A 257 3.55 7.92 -3.97
N GLN A 258 3.42 7.18 -2.87
CA GLN A 258 2.40 6.15 -2.77
C GLN A 258 1.02 6.77 -2.53
N ALA A 259 -0.02 6.23 -3.18
CA ALA A 259 -1.41 6.61 -2.93
C ALA A 259 -1.94 5.93 -1.64
N LEU A 260 -1.51 6.42 -0.48
CA LEU A 260 -1.84 5.86 0.84
C LEU A 260 -2.79 6.74 1.67
N ASP A 261 -3.01 7.99 1.24
CA ASP A 261 -3.76 9.02 1.96
C ASP A 261 -4.60 9.82 0.95
N GLN A 262 -5.84 10.14 1.27
CA GLN A 262 -6.73 10.89 0.39
C GLN A 262 -6.20 12.29 0.06
N ALA A 263 -5.34 12.86 0.91
CA ALA A 263 -4.75 14.16 0.67
C ALA A 263 -3.94 14.22 -0.63
N VAL A 264 -3.41 13.09 -1.14
CA VAL A 264 -2.72 13.03 -2.45
C VAL A 264 -3.62 13.43 -3.62
N PHE A 265 -4.92 13.38 -3.44
CA PHE A 265 -5.91 13.83 -4.42
C PHE A 265 -6.60 15.12 -3.98
N ARG A 266 -7.00 15.18 -2.70
CA ARG A 266 -7.80 16.30 -2.17
C ARG A 266 -7.07 17.63 -2.20
N HIS A 267 -5.73 17.67 -2.11
CA HIS A 267 -4.94 18.92 -2.21
C HIS A 267 -5.06 19.61 -3.58
N LEU A 268 -5.42 18.84 -4.62
CA LEU A 268 -5.72 19.35 -5.96
C LEU A 268 -7.18 19.81 -6.13
N GLY A 269 -8.00 19.73 -5.07
CA GLY A 269 -9.43 20.03 -5.13
C GLY A 269 -10.30 18.89 -5.67
N ILE A 270 -9.75 17.68 -5.83
CA ILE A 270 -10.49 16.51 -6.30
C ILE A 270 -11.49 16.09 -5.23
N ARG A 271 -12.75 15.96 -5.62
CA ARG A 271 -13.82 15.39 -4.81
C ARG A 271 -13.90 13.90 -5.09
N LEU A 272 -13.42 13.09 -4.16
CA LEU A 272 -13.37 11.63 -4.33
C LEU A 272 -14.76 11.00 -4.48
N GLU A 273 -15.76 11.63 -3.89
CA GLU A 273 -17.17 11.22 -3.95
C GLU A 273 -17.76 11.27 -5.36
N ASP A 274 -17.11 11.97 -6.29
CA ASP A 274 -17.55 12.07 -7.69
C ASP A 274 -17.09 10.87 -8.55
N TYR A 275 -16.29 9.95 -7.99
CA TYR A 275 -15.72 8.81 -8.69
C TYR A 275 -16.37 7.49 -8.27
N ALA A 276 -16.41 6.55 -9.21
CA ALA A 276 -16.93 5.20 -9.01
C ALA A 276 -15.81 4.14 -9.02
N ILE A 277 -14.69 4.42 -9.68
CA ILE A 277 -13.55 3.50 -9.76
C ILE A 277 -12.29 4.26 -9.38
N PHE A 278 -11.54 3.70 -8.45
CA PHE A 278 -10.22 4.20 -8.08
C PHE A 278 -9.17 3.16 -8.49
N SER A 279 -8.09 3.59 -9.13
CA SER A 279 -6.89 2.78 -9.27
C SER A 279 -5.77 3.42 -8.47
N LEU A 280 -5.37 2.76 -7.38
CA LEU A 280 -4.39 3.28 -6.43
C LEU A 280 -3.08 2.50 -6.53
N LYS A 281 -1.97 3.21 -6.77
CA LYS A 281 -0.62 2.63 -6.76
C LYS A 281 -0.16 2.40 -5.32
N SER A 282 -0.75 1.35 -4.73
CA SER A 282 -0.56 0.96 -3.34
C SER A 282 -0.99 -0.50 -3.17
N THR A 283 -0.33 -1.25 -2.28
CA THR A 283 -0.66 -2.67 -2.05
C THR A 283 -1.69 -2.83 -0.93
N VAL A 284 -1.42 -2.27 0.25
CA VAL A 284 -2.24 -2.41 1.46
C VAL A 284 -2.45 -1.07 2.16
N HIS A 285 -1.47 -0.17 2.10
CA HIS A 285 -1.48 1.07 2.89
C HIS A 285 -2.71 1.95 2.63
N TYR A 286 -3.24 1.95 1.39
CA TYR A 286 -4.45 2.71 1.05
C TYR A 286 -5.67 2.33 1.90
N ILE A 287 -5.74 1.09 2.42
CA ILE A 287 -6.85 0.61 3.25
C ILE A 287 -7.04 1.51 4.48
N ALA A 288 -5.94 2.02 5.06
CA ALA A 288 -5.99 2.88 6.25
C ALA A 288 -6.85 4.14 6.08
N ASP A 289 -6.95 4.69 4.86
CA ASP A 289 -7.67 5.95 4.64
C ASP A 289 -8.77 5.86 3.58
N PHE A 290 -8.70 4.90 2.65
CA PHE A 290 -9.66 4.78 1.55
C PHE A 290 -10.77 3.74 1.78
N ALA A 291 -10.64 2.84 2.77
CA ALA A 291 -11.63 1.76 2.98
C ALA A 291 -13.05 2.27 3.21
N ALA A 292 -13.22 3.48 3.76
CA ALA A 292 -14.54 4.08 3.97
C ALA A 292 -15.19 4.64 2.68
N LEU A 293 -14.45 4.78 1.59
CA LEU A 293 -14.93 5.36 0.33
C LEU A 293 -15.50 4.33 -0.64
N ALA A 294 -15.00 3.11 -0.59
CA ALA A 294 -15.26 2.11 -1.62
C ALA A 294 -15.15 0.69 -1.08
N SER A 295 -15.78 -0.27 -1.76
CA SER A 295 -15.51 -1.69 -1.56
C SER A 295 -14.10 -2.06 -2.05
N LEU A 296 -13.47 -2.98 -1.33
CA LEU A 296 -12.11 -3.45 -1.60
C LEU A 296 -12.14 -4.77 -2.35
#